data_d42e7af0d1c7c45f0c55005af57cf89d
#
_entry.id   d42e7af0d1c7c45f0c55005af57cf89d
#
_cell.length_a   1.000
_cell.length_b   1.000
_cell.length_c   1.000
_cell.angle_alpha   90.00
_cell.angle_beta   90.00
_cell.angle_gamma   90.00
#
_symmetry.space_group_name_H-M   'P 1'
#
loop_
_entity.id
_entity.type
_entity.pdbx_description
1 polymer ?
#
loop_
_entity_poly.entity_id
_entity_poly.type
_entity_poly.pdbx_seq_one_letter_code
_entity_poly.pdbx_strand_id
1 'polypeptide(L)'
;NSFKAKDVIGIGEFTEVSLLQRGTVFDARLAYDVELEINGVKGEWLLDSGAMGFTIGNIMFERLISSGVSYKDLNKTVKSFGIGGEAYGDLVVLEEVKIGDYVVKNVVATVLDTPTSLLGTGFLLKFSNVVWNMKEKTLLLYK
;
A
#
# COMPACT_ATOMS: atom_id res chain seq x y z
N ASN A 1 -30.64 -6.66 10.55
CA ASN A 1 -29.85 -5.48 10.89
C ASN A 1 -28.40 -5.66 10.52
N SER A 2 -28.02 -5.18 9.39
CA SER A 2 -26.63 -5.18 8.99
C SER A 2 -25.96 -3.87 9.43
N PHE A 3 -25.21 -3.92 10.51
CA PHE A 3 -24.32 -2.83 10.84
C PHE A 3 -23.12 -2.90 9.89
N LYS A 4 -22.81 -1.79 9.26
CA LYS A 4 -21.56 -1.66 8.55
C LYS A 4 -20.46 -1.33 9.57
N ALA A 5 -19.23 -1.74 9.29
CA ALA A 5 -18.12 -1.47 10.20
C ALA A 5 -17.99 0.02 10.53
N LYS A 6 -18.24 0.88 9.56
CA LYS A 6 -18.22 2.33 9.75
C LYS A 6 -19.24 2.87 10.74
N ASP A 7 -20.33 2.14 10.97
CA ASP A 7 -21.38 2.54 11.91
C ASP A 7 -21.03 2.17 13.35
N VAL A 8 -20.08 1.26 13.52
CA VAL A 8 -19.70 0.70 14.82
C VAL A 8 -18.35 1.23 15.28
N ILE A 9 -17.43 1.45 14.35
CA ILE A 9 -16.05 1.81 14.64
C ILE A 9 -15.73 3.14 13.99
N GLY A 10 -15.33 4.08 14.82
CA GLY A 10 -14.85 5.36 14.32
C GLY A 10 -15.95 6.37 14.12
N ILE A 11 -15.75 7.48 14.75
CA ILE A 11 -16.50 8.71 14.55
C ILE A 11 -15.56 9.60 13.76
N GLY A 12 -15.86 9.87 12.51
CA GLY A 12 -15.04 10.74 11.70
C GLY A 12 -15.00 10.37 10.23
N GLU A 13 -14.23 11.13 9.50
CA GLU A 13 -14.06 10.91 8.07
C GLU A 13 -13.32 9.62 7.80
N PHE A 14 -13.81 8.90 6.82
CA PHE A 14 -13.16 7.68 6.36
C PHE A 14 -13.23 7.60 4.83
N THR A 15 -12.38 6.79 4.27
CA THR A 15 -12.47 6.38 2.88
C THR A 15 -12.56 4.87 2.80
N GLU A 16 -13.32 4.38 1.85
CA GLU A 16 -13.50 2.95 1.60
C GLU A 16 -12.71 2.55 0.36
N VAL A 17 -11.88 1.54 0.51
CA VAL A 17 -11.01 1.07 -0.57
C VAL A 17 -11.32 -0.39 -0.84
N SER A 18 -11.58 -0.72 -2.10
CA SER A 18 -11.84 -2.09 -2.52
C SER A 18 -10.58 -2.93 -2.44
N LEU A 19 -10.73 -4.14 -1.91
CA LEU A 19 -9.67 -5.13 -1.89
C LEU A 19 -9.84 -6.05 -3.10
N LEU A 20 -8.81 -6.14 -3.91
CA LEU A 20 -8.81 -6.96 -5.12
C LEU A 20 -8.15 -8.29 -4.78
N GLN A 21 -8.91 -9.37 -4.89
CA GLN A 21 -8.41 -10.70 -4.57
C GLN A 21 -7.36 -11.12 -5.61
N ARG A 22 -6.19 -11.52 -5.10
CA ARG A 22 -5.10 -12.04 -5.89
C ARG A 22 -5.10 -13.56 -5.78
N GLY A 23 -5.05 -14.25 -6.90
CA GLY A 23 -5.03 -15.71 -6.92
C GLY A 23 -6.40 -16.38 -6.97
N THR A 24 -6.42 -17.69 -6.96
CA THR A 24 -7.64 -18.49 -7.04
C THR A 24 -7.98 -19.14 -5.70
N VAL A 25 -9.22 -19.59 -5.56
CA VAL A 25 -9.71 -20.30 -4.37
C VAL A 25 -8.89 -21.55 -4.02
N PHE A 26 -8.14 -22.06 -4.98
CA PHE A 26 -7.28 -23.25 -4.79
C PHE A 26 -5.91 -22.90 -4.21
N ASP A 27 -5.53 -21.64 -4.24
CA ASP A 27 -4.33 -21.18 -3.54
C ASP A 27 -4.75 -20.86 -2.11
N ALA A 28 -4.21 -21.59 -1.14
CA ALA A 28 -4.54 -21.43 0.26
C ALA A 28 -4.15 -20.04 0.83
N ARG A 29 -3.62 -19.15 0.00
CA ARG A 29 -3.21 -17.81 0.38
C ARG A 29 -4.21 -16.81 -0.16
N LEU A 30 -5.09 -16.34 0.72
CA LEU A 30 -5.92 -15.19 0.41
C LEU A 30 -5.04 -13.94 0.50
N ALA A 31 -4.66 -13.42 -0.65
CA ALA A 31 -3.92 -12.17 -0.77
C ALA A 31 -4.79 -11.14 -1.47
N TYR A 32 -4.66 -9.90 -1.04
CA TYR A 32 -5.44 -8.79 -1.61
C TYR A 32 -4.52 -7.67 -2.05
N ASP A 33 -4.86 -7.10 -3.21
CA ASP A 33 -4.22 -5.89 -3.71
C ASP A 33 -5.09 -4.68 -3.40
N VAL A 34 -4.43 -3.56 -3.20
CA VAL A 34 -5.05 -2.25 -3.03
C VAL A 34 -4.54 -1.35 -4.14
N GLU A 35 -5.46 -0.66 -4.81
CA GLU A 35 -5.09 0.32 -5.81
C GLU A 35 -4.65 1.62 -5.14
N LEU A 36 -3.48 2.09 -5.50
CA LEU A 36 -2.94 3.39 -5.10
C LEU A 36 -2.62 4.22 -6.33
N GLU A 37 -2.54 5.52 -6.13
CA GLU A 37 -2.20 6.45 -7.19
C GLU A 37 -1.07 7.36 -6.71
N ILE A 38 0.01 7.39 -7.47
CA ILE A 38 1.18 8.23 -7.16
C ILE A 38 1.30 9.28 -8.26
N ASN A 39 1.04 10.55 -7.92
CA ASN A 39 1.04 11.67 -8.86
C ASN A 39 0.26 11.36 -10.15
N GLY A 40 -0.93 10.78 -10.01
CA GLY A 40 -1.80 10.43 -11.13
C GLY A 40 -1.52 9.07 -11.76
N VAL A 41 -0.49 8.37 -11.36
CA VAL A 41 -0.16 7.04 -11.90
C VAL A 41 -0.71 5.96 -10.99
N LYS A 42 -1.62 5.15 -11.52
CA LYS A 42 -2.27 4.07 -10.78
C LYS A 42 -1.41 2.80 -10.77
N GLY A 43 -1.46 2.09 -9.67
CA GLY A 43 -0.81 0.80 -9.52
C GLY A 43 -1.47 -0.02 -8.43
N GLU A 44 -1.06 -1.27 -8.32
CA GLU A 44 -1.59 -2.20 -7.33
C GLU A 44 -0.49 -2.59 -6.35
N TRP A 45 -0.82 -2.54 -5.07
CA TRP A 45 0.06 -2.94 -3.98
C TRP A 45 -0.54 -4.10 -3.23
N LEU A 46 0.27 -5.11 -2.96
CA LEU A 46 -0.13 -6.22 -2.13
C LEU A 46 -0.23 -5.75 -0.68
N LEU A 47 -1.40 -5.93 -0.08
CA LEU A 47 -1.61 -5.65 1.34
C LEU A 47 -0.91 -6.72 2.17
N ASP A 48 0.14 -6.34 2.87
CA ASP A 48 0.98 -7.26 3.63
C ASP A 48 1.16 -6.75 5.06
N SER A 49 0.41 -7.36 5.98
CA SER A 49 0.49 -7.01 7.41
C SER A 49 1.81 -7.41 8.05
N GLY A 50 2.55 -8.32 7.42
CA GLY A 50 3.89 -8.72 7.86
C GLY A 50 5.00 -7.78 7.41
N ALA A 51 4.72 -6.89 6.44
CA ALA A 51 5.69 -5.91 5.98
C ALA A 51 5.63 -4.65 6.83
N MET A 52 6.77 -4.05 7.12
CA MET A 52 6.83 -2.84 7.95
C MET A 52 6.64 -1.56 7.14
N GLY A 53 7.17 -1.50 5.93
CA GLY A 53 7.23 -0.29 5.16
C GLY A 53 6.34 -0.27 3.93
N PHE A 54 6.43 0.83 3.22
CA PHE A 54 5.82 1.01 1.91
C PHE A 54 6.88 0.68 0.86
N THR A 55 6.63 -0.35 0.08
CA THR A 55 7.62 -0.87 -0.89
C THR A 55 7.12 -0.67 -2.31
N ILE A 56 7.99 -0.18 -3.17
CA ILE A 56 7.73 -0.09 -4.60
C ILE A 56 8.60 -1.13 -5.29
N GLY A 57 7.96 -2.07 -6.00
CA GLY A 57 8.66 -3.05 -6.81
C GLY A 57 9.23 -2.43 -8.09
N ASN A 58 10.14 -3.16 -8.75
CA ASN A 58 10.85 -2.64 -9.92
C ASN A 58 9.91 -2.30 -11.09
N ILE A 59 8.87 -3.09 -11.31
CA ILE A 59 7.92 -2.87 -12.41
C ILE A 59 7.16 -1.56 -12.20
N MET A 60 6.67 -1.33 -10.98
CA MET A 60 5.94 -0.11 -10.65
C MET A 60 6.87 1.11 -10.67
N PHE A 61 8.09 0.96 -10.18
CA PHE A 61 9.05 2.06 -10.17
C PHE A 61 9.40 2.51 -11.59
N GLU A 62 9.62 1.58 -12.51
CA GLU A 62 9.85 1.89 -13.92
C GLU A 62 8.66 2.61 -14.54
N ARG A 63 7.44 2.23 -14.18
CA ARG A 63 6.23 2.91 -14.63
C ARG A 63 6.18 4.36 -14.15
N LEU A 64 6.54 4.60 -12.89
CA LEU A 64 6.60 5.95 -12.32
C LEU A 64 7.62 6.82 -13.05
N ILE A 65 8.82 6.28 -13.28
CA ILE A 65 9.89 6.99 -14.01
C ILE A 65 9.45 7.31 -15.44
N SER A 66 8.89 6.33 -16.15
CA SER A 66 8.42 6.50 -17.51
C SER A 66 7.30 7.54 -17.62
N SER A 67 6.52 7.70 -16.57
CA SER A 67 5.43 8.66 -16.50
C SER A 67 5.87 10.06 -16.04
N GLY A 68 7.16 10.24 -15.77
CA GLY A 68 7.70 11.54 -15.35
C GLY A 68 7.44 11.90 -13.90
N VAL A 69 7.14 10.93 -13.04
CA VAL A 69 6.90 11.18 -11.63
C VAL A 69 8.21 11.56 -10.95
N SER A 70 8.20 12.70 -10.25
CA SER A 70 9.34 13.15 -9.47
C SER A 70 9.36 12.48 -8.10
N TYR A 71 10.55 12.20 -7.61
CA TYR A 71 10.75 11.69 -6.27
C TYR A 71 12.07 12.25 -5.72
N LYS A 72 12.20 12.22 -4.41
CA LYS A 72 13.44 12.61 -3.75
C LYS A 72 14.20 11.35 -3.35
N ASP A 73 15.41 11.20 -3.85
CA ASP A 73 16.30 10.12 -3.45
C ASP A 73 16.99 10.52 -2.13
N LEU A 74 16.88 9.68 -1.10
CA LEU A 74 17.49 9.94 0.19
C LEU A 74 18.96 9.49 0.24
N ASN A 75 19.44 8.86 -0.84
CA ASN A 75 20.81 8.33 -0.92
C ASN A 75 21.14 7.37 0.22
N LYS A 76 20.15 6.57 0.62
CA LYS A 76 20.28 5.56 1.65
C LYS A 76 19.78 4.23 1.11
N THR A 77 20.56 3.19 1.37
CA THR A 77 20.21 1.82 1.04
C THR A 77 19.82 1.10 2.33
N VAL A 78 18.70 0.40 2.30
CA VAL A 78 18.24 -0.39 3.43
C VAL A 78 18.19 -1.86 3.05
N LYS A 79 18.38 -2.71 4.05
CA LYS A 79 18.32 -4.15 3.91
C LYS A 79 16.92 -4.62 4.32
N SER A 80 16.29 -5.35 3.42
CA SER A 80 14.98 -5.93 3.67
C SER A 80 15.07 -7.44 3.73
N PHE A 81 14.32 -8.03 4.66
CA PHE A 81 14.24 -9.48 4.81
C PHE A 81 12.83 -9.94 4.45
N GLY A 82 12.74 -10.97 3.63
CA GLY A 82 11.47 -11.55 3.22
C GLY A 82 11.61 -13.03 2.94
N ILE A 83 10.53 -13.62 2.44
CA ILE A 83 10.46 -15.05 2.11
C ILE A 83 11.52 -15.46 1.09
N GLY A 84 11.90 -14.56 0.19
CA GLY A 84 12.94 -14.77 -0.83
C GLY A 84 14.36 -14.51 -0.34
N GLY A 85 14.58 -14.20 0.94
CA GLY A 85 15.89 -13.86 1.49
C GLY A 85 16.12 -12.38 1.66
N GLU A 86 17.37 -11.95 1.57
CA GLU A 86 17.74 -10.55 1.70
C GLU A 86 17.59 -9.79 0.39
N ALA A 87 17.10 -8.57 0.49
CA ALA A 87 17.08 -7.63 -0.63
C ALA A 87 17.55 -6.26 -0.15
N TYR A 88 18.21 -5.53 -1.02
CA TYR A 88 18.63 -4.16 -0.74
C TYR A 88 17.70 -3.22 -1.49
N GLY A 89 17.26 -2.19 -0.83
CA GLY A 89 16.37 -1.19 -1.41
C GLY A 89 16.85 0.21 -1.18
N ASP A 90 16.51 1.10 -2.09
CA ASP A 90 16.84 2.51 -1.99
C ASP A 90 15.65 3.26 -1.40
N LEU A 91 15.93 4.15 -0.45
CA LEU A 91 14.90 4.99 0.15
C LEU A 91 14.65 6.22 -0.70
N VAL A 92 13.37 6.43 -1.01
CA VAL A 92 12.91 7.60 -1.74
C VAL A 92 11.74 8.24 -1.00
N VAL A 93 11.48 9.52 -1.28
CA VAL A 93 10.28 10.21 -0.77
C VAL A 93 9.39 10.54 -1.96
N LEU A 94 8.16 10.11 -1.87
CA LEU A 94 7.10 10.43 -2.82
C LEU A 94 6.32 11.64 -2.29
N GLU A 95 6.04 12.60 -3.17
CA GLU A 95 5.32 13.81 -2.78
C GLU A 95 3.89 13.48 -2.36
N GLU A 96 3.20 12.65 -3.12
CA GLU A 96 1.80 12.29 -2.87
C GLU A 96 1.53 10.84 -3.19
N VAL A 97 0.83 10.18 -2.29
CA VAL A 97 0.22 8.86 -2.52
C VAL A 97 -1.25 8.97 -2.20
N LYS A 98 -2.08 8.71 -3.20
CA LYS A 98 -3.53 8.73 -3.02
C LYS A 98 -4.05 7.32 -2.80
N ILE A 99 -4.80 7.15 -1.72
CA ILE A 99 -5.50 5.91 -1.38
C ILE A 99 -6.96 6.23 -1.12
N GLY A 100 -7.86 5.65 -1.94
CA GLY A 100 -9.26 6.06 -1.89
C GLY A 100 -9.39 7.55 -2.16
N ASP A 101 -10.04 8.28 -1.25
CA ASP A 101 -10.20 9.73 -1.35
C ASP A 101 -9.12 10.52 -0.61
N TYR A 102 -8.18 9.82 0.04
CA TYR A 102 -7.16 10.47 0.86
C TYR A 102 -5.84 10.60 0.12
N VAL A 103 -5.23 11.76 0.28
CA VAL A 103 -3.89 12.04 -0.22
C VAL A 103 -2.94 12.10 0.96
N VAL A 104 -1.93 11.24 0.93
CA VAL A 104 -0.87 11.22 1.94
C VAL A 104 0.37 11.86 1.34
N LYS A 105 0.90 12.86 2.04
CA LYS A 105 2.07 13.62 1.59
C LYS A 105 3.36 13.07 2.15
N ASN A 106 4.44 13.24 1.40
CA ASN A 106 5.80 12.95 1.84
C ASN A 106 5.97 11.52 2.35
N VAL A 107 5.59 10.57 1.51
CA VAL A 107 5.63 9.15 1.85
C VAL A 107 7.02 8.59 1.57
N VAL A 108 7.65 8.07 2.59
CA VAL A 108 8.93 7.37 2.44
C VAL A 108 8.66 5.97 1.91
N ALA A 109 9.31 5.63 0.82
CA ALA A 109 9.16 4.33 0.18
C ALA A 109 10.53 3.66 0.02
N THR A 110 10.52 2.34 0.04
CA THR A 110 11.69 1.53 -0.30
C THR A 110 11.50 0.96 -1.69
N VAL A 111 12.42 1.26 -2.58
CA VAL A 111 12.40 0.69 -3.94
C VAL A 111 13.24 -0.59 -3.93
N LEU A 112 12.58 -1.72 -4.17
CA LEU A 112 13.23 -3.03 -4.20
C LEU A 112 13.28 -3.58 -5.62
N ASP A 113 14.33 -4.33 -5.92
CA ASP A 113 14.44 -5.04 -7.19
C ASP A 113 13.67 -6.38 -7.13
N THR A 114 12.36 -6.25 -6.92
CA THR A 114 11.41 -7.35 -6.91
C THR A 114 10.17 -6.89 -7.67
N PRO A 115 9.41 -7.82 -8.28
CA PRO A 115 8.27 -7.41 -9.11
C PRO A 115 7.06 -6.90 -8.31
N THR A 116 6.95 -7.25 -7.03
CA THR A 116 5.76 -6.96 -6.22
C THR A 116 5.95 -5.73 -5.35
N SER A 117 4.98 -4.83 -5.39
CA SER A 117 4.90 -3.69 -4.49
C SER A 117 4.08 -4.05 -3.26
N LEU A 118 4.52 -3.65 -2.07
CA LEU A 118 3.92 -4.03 -0.80
C LEU A 118 3.42 -2.82 -0.03
N LEU A 119 2.19 -2.91 0.44
CA LEU A 119 1.59 -1.94 1.35
C LEU A 119 1.66 -2.52 2.77
N GLY A 120 2.59 -2.04 3.54
CA GLY A 120 2.86 -2.54 4.88
C GLY A 120 2.19 -1.73 5.99
N THR A 121 2.38 -2.19 7.21
CA THR A 121 1.76 -1.58 8.40
C THR A 121 2.23 -0.15 8.65
N GLY A 122 3.46 0.20 8.31
CA GLY A 122 3.98 1.55 8.51
C GLY A 122 3.20 2.62 7.76
N PHE A 123 2.69 2.30 6.57
CA PHE A 123 1.80 3.20 5.85
C PHE A 123 0.43 3.29 6.51
N LEU A 124 -0.11 2.15 6.93
CA LEU A 124 -1.44 2.09 7.55
C LEU A 124 -1.50 2.82 8.90
N LEU A 125 -0.38 2.92 9.60
CA LEU A 125 -0.30 3.68 10.85
C LEU A 125 -0.49 5.19 10.69
N LYS A 126 -0.50 5.69 9.47
CA LYS A 126 -0.81 7.10 9.19
C LYS A 126 -2.29 7.43 9.40
N PHE A 127 -3.12 6.42 9.51
CA PHE A 127 -4.56 6.56 9.74
C PHE A 127 -4.90 6.31 11.20
N SER A 128 -5.95 6.98 11.70
CA SER A 128 -6.36 6.80 13.10
C SER A 128 -6.91 5.40 13.37
N ASN A 129 -7.61 4.85 12.39
CA ASN A 129 -8.14 3.49 12.45
C ASN A 129 -8.14 2.87 11.05
N VAL A 130 -7.90 1.57 11.02
CA VAL A 130 -7.97 0.77 9.81
C VAL A 130 -8.88 -0.41 10.10
N VAL A 131 -9.96 -0.53 9.33
CA VAL A 131 -10.92 -1.64 9.47
C VAL A 131 -10.91 -2.48 8.21
N TRP A 132 -10.58 -3.74 8.38
CA TRP A 132 -10.63 -4.70 7.29
C TRP A 132 -11.97 -5.42 7.32
N ASN A 133 -12.83 -5.12 6.37
CA ASN A 133 -14.11 -5.81 6.21
C ASN A 133 -13.94 -6.98 5.25
N MET A 134 -13.76 -8.16 5.80
CA MET A 134 -13.47 -9.34 5.00
C MET A 134 -14.66 -9.81 4.19
N LYS A 135 -15.87 -9.60 4.70
CA LYS A 135 -17.11 -9.99 4.02
C LYS A 135 -17.35 -9.16 2.76
N GLU A 136 -17.20 -7.85 2.87
CA GLU A 136 -17.39 -6.93 1.76
C GLU A 136 -16.13 -6.72 0.92
N LYS A 137 -15.02 -7.26 1.37
CA LYS A 137 -13.70 -7.11 0.74
C LYS A 137 -13.34 -5.64 0.56
N THR A 138 -13.41 -4.91 1.65
CA THR A 138 -13.07 -3.49 1.69
C THR A 138 -12.17 -3.18 2.86
N LEU A 139 -11.41 -2.11 2.71
CA LEU A 139 -10.59 -1.54 3.75
C LEU A 139 -11.15 -0.15 4.06
N LEU A 140 -11.49 0.09 5.33
CA LEU A 140 -11.93 1.40 5.76
C LEU A 140 -10.77 2.11 6.45
N LEU A 141 -10.43 3.28 5.97
CA LEU A 141 -9.34 4.08 6.51
C LEU A 141 -9.93 5.35 7.11
N TYR A 142 -9.72 5.53 8.41
CA TYR A 142 -10.18 6.71 9.14
C TYR A 142 -9.04 7.72 9.28
N LYS A 143 -9.37 8.94 9.06
CA LYS A 143 -8.43 10.05 9.08
C LYS A 143 -7.85 10.35 10.47
#